data_34bc542f50109f8ab20e8fbaa6fe1343
#
_entry.id   34bc542f50109f8ab20e8fbaa6fe1343
#
_cell.length_a   1.000
_cell.length_b   1.000
_cell.length_c   1.000
_cell.angle_alpha   90.00
_cell.angle_beta   90.00
_cell.angle_gamma   90.00
#
_symmetry.space_group_name_H-M   'P 1'
#
loop_
_entity.id
_entity.type
_entity.pdbx_description
1 polymer ?
#
loop_
_entity_poly.entity_id
_entity_poly.type
_entity_poly.pdbx_seq_one_letter_code
_entity_poly.pdbx_strand_id
1 'polypeptide(L)'
;MSNKFESIKKPTTPEELLAAHKILRSDPKRYLRIVSKWIEEDPENSDAYFSRHLAWMHLGEPTRALEDLDTAIQLRNEPSALSLFSRGLVHRRMGEYEAALTDFAGGEAIDPERWEKDIVFGLLYQADVHARLGNEQAALSYCARLPEDFWTPGVYGAPRGEKVEIAGELRRIAANARKPI
;
A
#
# COMPACT_ATOMS: atom_id res chain seq x y z
N MET A 1 -10.57 29.91 -22.55
CA MET A 1 -11.00 29.66 -21.16
C MET A 1 -9.81 29.09 -20.42
N SER A 2 -9.13 29.91 -19.63
CA SER A 2 -7.95 29.51 -18.87
C SER A 2 -8.34 28.42 -17.86
N ASN A 3 -7.67 27.29 -17.95
CA ASN A 3 -7.95 26.11 -17.14
C ASN A 3 -7.44 26.37 -15.71
N LYS A 4 -8.28 26.95 -14.86
CA LYS A 4 -8.01 27.28 -13.45
C LYS A 4 -7.56 26.09 -12.57
N PHE A 5 -7.41 24.90 -13.15
CA PHE A 5 -7.13 23.64 -12.46
C PHE A 5 -5.72 23.08 -12.73
N GLU A 6 -4.87 23.76 -13.50
CA GLU A 6 -3.51 23.28 -13.79
C GLU A 6 -2.46 23.66 -12.74
N SER A 7 -2.79 24.48 -11.75
CA SER A 7 -1.88 24.87 -10.66
C SER A 7 -2.35 24.37 -9.30
N ILE A 8 -2.63 23.08 -9.18
CA ILE A 8 -2.80 22.49 -7.84
C ILE A 8 -1.40 22.38 -7.23
N LYS A 9 -1.11 23.27 -6.29
CA LYS A 9 0.09 23.18 -5.45
C LYS A 9 0.04 21.88 -4.62
N LYS A 10 1.19 21.43 -4.15
CA LYS A 10 1.27 20.34 -3.16
C LYS A 10 0.25 20.64 -2.04
N PRO A 11 -0.66 19.71 -1.73
CA PRO A 11 -1.66 19.95 -0.70
C PRO A 11 -0.99 20.15 0.66
N THR A 12 -1.35 21.23 1.34
CA THR A 12 -0.84 21.62 2.64
C THR A 12 -1.91 21.58 3.73
N THR A 13 -3.19 21.49 3.33
CA THR A 13 -4.32 21.39 4.24
C THR A 13 -5.09 20.06 4.06
N PRO A 14 -5.83 19.62 5.07
CA PRO A 14 -6.70 18.44 4.97
C PRO A 14 -7.70 18.51 3.81
N GLU A 15 -8.26 19.71 3.54
CA GLU A 15 -9.22 19.94 2.46
C GLU A 15 -8.55 19.78 1.09
N GLU A 16 -7.34 20.31 0.92
CA GLU A 16 -6.56 20.17 -0.31
C GLU A 16 -6.16 18.70 -0.54
N LEU A 17 -5.78 18.00 0.52
CA LEU A 17 -5.48 16.57 0.46
C LEU A 17 -6.71 15.74 0.04
N LEU A 18 -7.88 16.05 0.61
CA LEU A 18 -9.13 15.41 0.23
C LEU A 18 -9.49 15.68 -1.23
N ALA A 19 -9.28 16.93 -1.71
CA ALA A 19 -9.49 17.28 -3.11
C ALA A 19 -8.55 16.53 -4.05
N ALA A 20 -7.27 16.39 -3.67
CA ALA A 20 -6.28 15.60 -4.42
C ALA A 20 -6.69 14.12 -4.50
N HIS A 21 -7.14 13.52 -3.39
CA HIS A 21 -7.64 12.15 -3.37
C HIS A 21 -8.91 11.95 -4.23
N LYS A 22 -9.80 12.94 -4.30
CA LYS A 22 -10.95 12.88 -5.21
C LYS A 22 -10.52 12.86 -6.67
N ILE A 23 -9.50 13.66 -7.04
CA ILE A 23 -8.94 13.64 -8.40
C ILE A 23 -8.29 12.29 -8.68
N LEU A 24 -7.47 11.76 -7.77
CA LEU A 24 -6.84 10.45 -7.92
C LEU A 24 -7.86 9.35 -8.24
N ARG A 25 -9.01 9.34 -7.55
CA ARG A 25 -10.06 8.33 -7.76
C ARG A 25 -10.85 8.53 -9.05
N SER A 26 -11.14 9.78 -9.43
CA SER A 26 -12.00 10.09 -10.59
C SER A 26 -11.24 10.19 -11.90
N ASP A 27 -9.99 10.68 -11.86
CA ASP A 27 -9.12 10.86 -13.03
C ASP A 27 -7.65 10.67 -12.62
N PRO A 28 -7.17 9.42 -12.49
CA PRO A 28 -5.79 9.14 -12.10
C PRO A 28 -4.76 9.66 -13.12
N LYS A 29 -5.12 9.79 -14.40
CA LYS A 29 -4.24 10.38 -15.41
C LYS A 29 -4.04 11.88 -15.18
N ARG A 30 -5.09 12.58 -14.78
CA ARG A 30 -4.99 13.99 -14.39
C ARG A 30 -4.16 14.16 -13.13
N TYR A 31 -4.39 13.34 -12.12
CA TYR A 31 -3.58 13.35 -10.90
C TYR A 31 -2.10 13.12 -11.21
N LEU A 32 -1.79 12.13 -12.04
CA LEU A 32 -0.44 11.85 -12.51
C LEU A 32 0.24 13.08 -13.13
N ARG A 33 -0.44 13.81 -14.02
CA ARG A 33 0.11 15.04 -14.63
C ARG A 33 0.40 16.12 -13.60
N ILE A 34 -0.50 16.30 -12.63
CA ILE A 34 -0.33 17.29 -11.56
C ILE A 34 0.91 16.95 -10.71
N VAL A 35 1.01 15.71 -10.25
CA VAL A 35 2.14 15.30 -9.38
C VAL A 35 3.46 15.27 -10.15
N SER A 36 3.44 14.94 -11.45
CA SER A 36 4.65 15.01 -12.27
C SER A 36 5.20 16.43 -12.39
N LYS A 37 4.34 17.45 -12.43
CA LYS A 37 4.80 18.86 -12.37
C LYS A 37 5.48 19.20 -11.03
N TRP A 38 5.02 18.66 -9.91
CA TRP A 38 5.69 18.88 -8.63
C TRP A 38 7.10 18.30 -8.61
N ILE A 39 7.30 17.14 -9.27
CA ILE A 39 8.63 16.55 -9.43
C ILE A 39 9.50 17.36 -10.38
N GLU A 40 8.94 17.92 -11.48
CA GLU A 40 9.67 18.82 -12.39
C GLU A 40 10.12 20.10 -11.69
N GLU A 41 9.28 20.67 -10.80
CA GLU A 41 9.58 21.86 -10.01
C GLU A 41 10.58 21.59 -8.87
N ASP A 42 10.52 20.41 -8.24
CA ASP A 42 11.39 19.98 -7.15
C ASP A 42 11.68 18.48 -7.27
N PRO A 43 12.76 18.10 -7.97
CA PRO A 43 13.15 16.69 -8.17
C PRO A 43 13.56 15.96 -6.88
N GLU A 44 13.87 16.68 -5.79
CA GLU A 44 14.19 16.09 -4.50
C GLU A 44 12.97 15.91 -3.58
N ASN A 45 11.79 16.24 -4.04
CA ASN A 45 10.54 16.12 -3.29
C ASN A 45 10.07 14.67 -3.17
N SER A 46 10.53 13.99 -2.13
CA SER A 46 10.15 12.59 -1.84
C SER A 46 8.63 12.36 -1.75
N ASP A 47 7.88 13.36 -1.24
CA ASP A 47 6.41 13.24 -1.12
C ASP A 47 5.71 13.29 -2.48
N ALA A 48 6.30 13.95 -3.48
CA ALA A 48 5.76 13.97 -4.82
C ALA A 48 5.88 12.59 -5.49
N TYR A 49 7.02 11.92 -5.36
CA TYR A 49 7.19 10.54 -5.81
C TYR A 49 6.25 9.60 -5.05
N PHE A 50 6.18 9.74 -3.72
CA PHE A 50 5.22 8.97 -2.91
C PHE A 50 3.77 9.21 -3.37
N SER A 51 3.41 10.41 -3.77
CA SER A 51 2.08 10.71 -4.32
C SER A 51 1.88 10.12 -5.72
N ARG A 52 2.92 10.11 -6.57
CA ARG A 52 2.82 9.62 -7.94
C ARG A 52 2.65 8.11 -8.02
N HIS A 53 3.23 7.34 -7.09
CA HIS A 53 3.01 5.89 -7.04
C HIS A 53 1.53 5.52 -6.94
N LEU A 54 0.72 6.31 -6.21
CA LEU A 54 -0.73 6.07 -6.09
C LEU A 54 -1.42 6.14 -7.46
N ALA A 55 -1.04 7.13 -8.29
CA ALA A 55 -1.59 7.24 -9.65
C ALA A 55 -1.19 6.03 -10.50
N TRP A 56 0.05 5.60 -10.44
CA TRP A 56 0.50 4.40 -11.16
C TRP A 56 -0.24 3.14 -10.72
N MET A 57 -0.48 2.98 -9.41
CA MET A 57 -1.27 1.86 -8.90
C MET A 57 -2.71 1.87 -9.41
N HIS A 58 -3.35 3.05 -9.48
CA HIS A 58 -4.69 3.21 -10.06
C HIS A 58 -4.73 2.95 -11.57
N LEU A 59 -3.64 3.24 -12.28
CA LEU A 59 -3.51 3.00 -13.73
C LEU A 59 -3.10 1.57 -14.06
N GLY A 60 -2.79 0.73 -13.07
CA GLY A 60 -2.37 -0.65 -13.28
C GLY A 60 -0.91 -0.79 -13.70
N GLU A 61 -0.06 0.17 -13.34
CA GLU A 61 1.37 0.24 -13.67
C GLU A 61 2.24 0.01 -12.39
N PRO A 62 2.23 -1.19 -11.80
CA PRO A 62 2.89 -1.42 -10.51
C PRO A 62 4.42 -1.25 -10.59
N THR A 63 5.06 -1.57 -11.71
CA THR A 63 6.50 -1.37 -11.89
C THR A 63 6.89 0.10 -11.72
N ARG A 64 6.14 1.01 -12.34
CA ARG A 64 6.37 2.46 -12.20
C ARG A 64 6.07 2.97 -10.78
N ALA A 65 5.07 2.37 -10.12
CA ALA A 65 4.80 2.67 -8.73
C ALA A 65 5.96 2.27 -7.81
N LEU A 66 6.60 1.13 -8.10
CA LEU A 66 7.77 0.65 -7.36
C LEU A 66 8.97 1.60 -7.54
N GLU A 67 9.29 2.01 -8.78
CA GLU A 67 10.34 2.99 -9.09
C GLU A 67 10.16 4.29 -8.31
N ASP A 68 8.93 4.81 -8.26
CA ASP A 68 8.62 6.02 -7.51
C ASP A 68 8.77 5.84 -5.99
N LEU A 69 8.37 4.70 -5.45
CA LEU A 69 8.52 4.40 -4.02
C LEU A 69 10.00 4.24 -3.63
N ASP A 70 10.81 3.57 -4.46
CA ASP A 70 12.23 3.45 -4.25
C ASP A 70 12.90 4.83 -4.24
N THR A 71 12.54 5.70 -5.20
CA THR A 71 13.03 7.07 -5.24
C THR A 71 12.61 7.86 -4.00
N ALA A 72 11.34 7.74 -3.59
CA ALA A 72 10.83 8.42 -2.40
C ALA A 72 11.56 7.98 -1.12
N ILE A 73 11.90 6.70 -0.99
CA ILE A 73 12.65 6.15 0.15
C ILE A 73 14.09 6.65 0.11
N GLN A 74 14.75 6.64 -1.04
CA GLN A 74 16.14 7.12 -1.19
C GLN A 74 16.27 8.59 -0.86
N LEU A 75 15.35 9.45 -1.34
CA LEU A 75 15.37 10.89 -1.09
C LEU A 75 15.14 11.25 0.39
N ARG A 76 14.50 10.39 1.17
CA ARG A 76 14.29 10.63 2.60
C ARG A 76 15.47 10.26 3.49
N ASN A 77 16.49 9.61 2.94
CA ASN A 77 17.62 8.99 3.65
C ASN A 77 17.24 7.89 4.65
N GLU A 78 15.99 7.87 5.12
CA GLU A 78 15.45 6.84 6.00
C GLU A 78 14.05 6.43 5.55
N PRO A 79 13.75 5.12 5.46
CA PRO A 79 12.41 4.66 5.13
C PRO A 79 11.44 4.97 6.27
N SER A 80 10.20 5.31 5.94
CA SER A 80 9.11 5.39 6.92
C SER A 80 8.29 4.10 6.92
N ALA A 81 7.63 3.78 8.04
CA ALA A 81 6.71 2.64 8.10
C ALA A 81 5.66 2.66 6.96
N LEU A 82 5.14 3.86 6.65
CA LEU A 82 4.16 4.04 5.57
C LEU A 82 4.76 3.82 4.17
N SER A 83 6.00 4.25 3.92
CA SER A 83 6.64 4.03 2.61
C SER A 83 6.97 2.56 2.38
N LEU A 84 7.45 1.85 3.40
CA LEU A 84 7.66 0.40 3.33
C LEU A 84 6.33 -0.34 3.19
N PHE A 85 5.29 0.04 3.95
CA PHE A 85 3.96 -0.53 3.77
C PHE A 85 3.46 -0.40 2.33
N SER A 86 3.59 0.79 1.75
CA SER A 86 3.14 1.05 0.37
C SER A 86 3.94 0.22 -0.64
N ARG A 87 5.26 0.10 -0.47
CA ARG A 87 6.11 -0.71 -1.34
C ARG A 87 5.81 -2.20 -1.22
N GLY A 88 5.60 -2.68 -0.01
CA GLY A 88 5.14 -4.05 0.24
C GLY A 88 3.80 -4.38 -0.43
N LEU A 89 2.85 -3.42 -0.48
CA LEU A 89 1.61 -3.59 -1.23
C LEU A 89 1.83 -3.72 -2.73
N VAL A 90 2.78 -2.96 -3.30
CA VAL A 90 3.14 -3.07 -4.73
C VAL A 90 3.77 -4.43 -5.01
N HIS A 91 4.76 -4.86 -4.22
CA HIS A 91 5.38 -6.19 -4.32
C HIS A 91 4.34 -7.32 -4.22
N ARG A 92 3.45 -7.24 -3.22
CA ARG A 92 2.35 -8.20 -3.08
C ARG A 92 1.47 -8.27 -4.34
N ARG A 93 1.13 -7.12 -4.94
CA ARG A 93 0.32 -7.06 -6.16
C ARG A 93 1.04 -7.66 -7.36
N MET A 94 2.37 -7.57 -7.41
CA MET A 94 3.21 -8.20 -8.44
C MET A 94 3.43 -9.69 -8.19
N GLY A 95 3.03 -10.22 -7.04
CA GLY A 95 3.27 -11.62 -6.64
C GLY A 95 4.66 -11.86 -6.04
N GLU A 96 5.39 -10.80 -5.75
CA GLU A 96 6.72 -10.82 -5.14
C GLU A 96 6.59 -10.89 -3.61
N TYR A 97 6.11 -12.03 -3.12
CA TYR A 97 5.62 -12.19 -1.75
C TYR A 97 6.73 -12.07 -0.69
N GLU A 98 7.94 -12.56 -0.97
CA GLU A 98 9.09 -12.45 -0.06
C GLU A 98 9.55 -11.00 0.10
N ALA A 99 9.58 -10.23 -0.98
CA ALA A 99 9.87 -8.80 -0.95
C ALA A 99 8.79 -8.03 -0.17
N ALA A 100 7.52 -8.37 -0.40
CA ALA A 100 6.42 -7.78 0.36
C ALA A 100 6.53 -8.03 1.87
N LEU A 101 6.88 -9.25 2.31
CA LEU A 101 7.09 -9.56 3.72
C LEU A 101 8.27 -8.80 4.31
N THR A 102 9.37 -8.66 3.56
CA THR A 102 10.53 -7.88 3.98
C THR A 102 10.14 -6.43 4.25
N ASP A 103 9.39 -5.82 3.36
CA ASP A 103 8.91 -4.45 3.52
C ASP A 103 7.92 -4.29 4.67
N PHE A 104 6.96 -5.20 4.81
CA PHE A 104 6.00 -5.16 5.92
C PHE A 104 6.70 -5.35 7.27
N ALA A 105 7.64 -6.30 7.38
CA ALA A 105 8.42 -6.50 8.60
C ALA A 105 9.30 -5.29 8.93
N GLY A 106 9.92 -4.67 7.92
CA GLY A 106 10.68 -3.44 8.08
C GLY A 106 9.81 -2.27 8.57
N GLY A 107 8.63 -2.11 8.01
CA GLY A 107 7.68 -1.07 8.43
C GLY A 107 7.18 -1.27 9.87
N GLU A 108 6.86 -2.52 10.24
CA GLU A 108 6.47 -2.89 11.61
C GLU A 108 7.61 -2.63 12.61
N ALA A 109 8.85 -2.94 12.25
CA ALA A 109 10.02 -2.73 13.11
C ALA A 109 10.33 -1.24 13.35
N ILE A 110 10.02 -0.35 12.39
CA ILE A 110 10.22 1.10 12.54
C ILE A 110 9.24 1.70 13.55
N ASP A 111 7.98 1.31 13.50
CA ASP A 111 6.93 1.87 14.34
C ASP A 111 5.87 0.80 14.66
N PRO A 112 6.15 -0.12 15.62
CA PRO A 112 5.25 -1.22 15.96
C PRO A 112 3.88 -0.73 16.46
N GLU A 113 3.85 0.37 17.21
CA GLU A 113 2.60 0.92 17.77
C GLU A 113 1.69 1.47 16.66
N ARG A 114 2.25 2.23 15.74
CA ARG A 114 1.52 2.74 14.59
C ARG A 114 1.08 1.61 13.64
N TRP A 115 1.91 0.56 13.51
CA TRP A 115 1.58 -0.60 12.69
C TRP A 115 0.32 -1.30 13.17
N GLU A 116 0.16 -1.45 14.46
CA GLU A 116 -1.01 -2.09 15.05
C GLU A 116 -2.25 -1.19 15.09
N LYS A 117 -2.08 0.12 15.28
CA LYS A 117 -3.19 1.06 15.42
C LYS A 117 -3.63 1.70 14.12
N ASP A 118 -2.68 2.24 13.36
CA ASP A 118 -2.95 3.06 12.18
C ASP A 118 -2.78 2.30 10.87
N ILE A 119 -1.90 1.29 10.86
CA ILE A 119 -1.60 0.47 9.69
C ILE A 119 -2.08 -0.98 9.93
N VAL A 120 -3.22 -1.15 10.60
CA VAL A 120 -3.81 -2.46 10.92
C VAL A 120 -3.98 -3.36 9.69
N PHE A 121 -4.17 -2.80 8.51
CA PHE A 121 -4.14 -3.52 7.25
C PHE A 121 -2.77 -4.15 6.96
N GLY A 122 -1.68 -3.66 7.56
CA GLY A 122 -0.36 -4.30 7.49
C GLY A 122 -0.40 -5.73 8.02
N LEU A 123 -1.07 -5.95 9.15
CA LEU A 123 -1.27 -7.28 9.73
C LEU A 123 -2.09 -8.19 8.79
N LEU A 124 -3.16 -7.65 8.20
CA LEU A 124 -3.99 -8.39 7.23
C LEU A 124 -3.18 -8.79 5.99
N TYR A 125 -2.38 -7.88 5.44
CA TYR A 125 -1.60 -8.18 4.25
C TYR A 125 -0.43 -9.13 4.54
N GLN A 126 0.21 -9.05 5.71
CA GLN A 126 1.18 -10.05 6.16
C GLN A 126 0.52 -11.44 6.28
N ALA A 127 -0.67 -11.50 6.88
CA ALA A 127 -1.43 -12.75 6.96
C ALA A 127 -1.76 -13.33 5.57
N ASP A 128 -2.24 -12.49 4.64
CA ASP A 128 -2.56 -12.90 3.27
C ASP A 128 -1.30 -13.38 2.50
N VAL A 129 -0.18 -12.66 2.62
CA VAL A 129 1.06 -13.06 1.94
C VAL A 129 1.58 -14.38 2.49
N HIS A 130 1.60 -14.59 3.81
CA HIS A 130 1.96 -15.87 4.40
C HIS A 130 1.06 -17.00 3.92
N ALA A 131 -0.25 -16.78 3.82
CA ALA A 131 -1.16 -17.77 3.28
C ALA A 131 -0.85 -18.12 1.81
N ARG A 132 -0.54 -17.12 0.97
CA ARG A 132 -0.15 -17.34 -0.44
C ARG A 132 1.16 -18.09 -0.59
N LEU A 133 2.06 -17.98 0.38
CA LEU A 133 3.29 -18.77 0.48
C LEU A 133 3.06 -20.17 1.11
N GLY A 134 1.83 -20.54 1.43
CA GLY A 134 1.49 -21.80 2.09
C GLY A 134 1.81 -21.86 3.60
N ASN A 135 2.22 -20.75 4.19
CA ASN A 135 2.60 -20.64 5.61
C ASN A 135 1.36 -20.38 6.49
N GLU A 136 0.48 -21.37 6.61
CA GLU A 136 -0.81 -21.24 7.32
C GLU A 136 -0.66 -20.79 8.77
N GLN A 137 0.29 -21.36 9.51
CA GLN A 137 0.51 -21.01 10.91
C GLN A 137 0.88 -19.54 11.08
N ALA A 138 1.79 -19.03 10.27
CA ALA A 138 2.16 -17.61 10.29
C ALA A 138 0.98 -16.72 9.88
N ALA A 139 0.24 -17.09 8.84
CA ALA A 139 -0.95 -16.36 8.39
C ALA A 139 -1.99 -16.21 9.53
N LEU A 140 -2.28 -17.28 10.25
CA LEU A 140 -3.21 -17.26 11.38
C LEU A 140 -2.68 -16.49 12.58
N SER A 141 -1.37 -16.50 12.82
CA SER A 141 -0.73 -15.71 13.87
C SER A 141 -0.91 -14.20 13.63
N TYR A 142 -0.69 -13.72 12.40
CA TYR A 142 -0.95 -12.32 12.06
C TYR A 142 -2.44 -11.98 12.10
N CYS A 143 -3.31 -12.87 11.63
CA CYS A 143 -4.76 -12.70 11.73
C CYS A 143 -5.24 -12.58 13.18
N ALA A 144 -4.64 -13.32 14.11
CA ALA A 144 -4.98 -13.27 15.53
C ALA A 144 -4.69 -11.89 16.17
N ARG A 145 -3.72 -11.14 15.64
CA ARG A 145 -3.37 -9.79 16.10
C ARG A 145 -4.34 -8.70 15.63
N LEU A 146 -5.20 -8.99 14.65
CA LEU A 146 -6.24 -8.04 14.23
C LEU A 146 -7.20 -7.75 15.41
N PRO A 147 -7.74 -6.52 15.53
CA PRO A 147 -8.78 -6.21 16.51
C PRO A 147 -9.96 -7.18 16.44
N GLU A 148 -10.64 -7.41 17.58
CA GLU A 148 -11.78 -8.35 17.60
C GLU A 148 -12.97 -7.90 16.75
N ASP A 149 -13.17 -6.59 16.63
CA ASP A 149 -14.20 -5.93 15.82
C ASP A 149 -13.72 -5.58 14.40
N PHE A 150 -12.54 -6.12 14.00
CA PHE A 150 -11.99 -5.86 12.67
C PHE A 150 -12.88 -6.44 11.59
N TRP A 151 -13.27 -5.57 10.66
CA TRP A 151 -13.99 -5.94 9.45
C TRP A 151 -13.39 -5.27 8.22
N THR A 152 -13.42 -5.96 7.09
CA THR A 152 -12.97 -5.43 5.81
C THR A 152 -13.81 -5.91 4.65
N PRO A 153 -14.12 -5.04 3.66
CA PRO A 153 -14.79 -5.44 2.43
C PRO A 153 -13.90 -6.27 1.48
N GLY A 154 -12.64 -6.51 1.87
CA GLY A 154 -11.64 -7.14 1.00
C GLY A 154 -11.04 -6.14 0.02
N VAL A 155 -10.04 -5.37 0.47
CA VAL A 155 -9.34 -4.39 -0.39
C VAL A 155 -8.14 -5.03 -1.07
N TYR A 156 -7.93 -4.70 -2.34
CA TYR A 156 -6.80 -5.17 -3.14
C TYR A 156 -6.63 -6.70 -3.16
N GLY A 157 -7.74 -7.45 -3.14
CA GLY A 157 -7.72 -8.92 -3.19
C GLY A 157 -7.24 -9.62 -1.92
N ALA A 158 -7.19 -8.92 -0.80
CA ALA A 158 -7.02 -9.52 0.52
C ALA A 158 -8.34 -10.19 1.00
N PRO A 159 -8.28 -11.13 1.95
CA PRO A 159 -9.46 -11.71 2.58
C PRO A 159 -10.45 -10.66 3.08
N ARG A 160 -11.74 -10.98 3.02
CA ARG A 160 -12.84 -10.08 3.41
C ARG A 160 -13.64 -10.64 4.57
N GLY A 161 -14.42 -9.77 5.21
CA GLY A 161 -15.36 -10.13 6.26
C GLY A 161 -14.82 -9.84 7.66
N GLU A 162 -15.39 -10.50 8.64
CA GLU A 162 -14.94 -10.45 10.03
C GLU A 162 -13.72 -11.34 10.25
N LYS A 163 -13.05 -11.16 11.38
CA LYS A 163 -11.80 -11.87 11.74
C LYS A 163 -11.90 -13.39 11.57
N VAL A 164 -13.03 -13.99 11.95
CA VAL A 164 -13.25 -15.44 11.81
C VAL A 164 -13.37 -15.89 10.35
N GLU A 165 -14.00 -15.09 9.51
CA GLU A 165 -14.14 -15.37 8.07
C GLU A 165 -12.80 -15.20 7.36
N ILE A 166 -12.05 -14.16 7.73
CA ILE A 166 -10.68 -13.92 7.26
C ILE A 166 -9.80 -15.13 7.57
N ALA A 167 -9.82 -15.64 8.81
CA ALA A 167 -9.06 -16.82 9.20
C ALA A 167 -9.45 -18.07 8.37
N GLY A 168 -10.73 -18.25 8.07
CA GLY A 168 -11.22 -19.33 7.20
C GLY A 168 -10.69 -19.21 5.77
N GLU A 169 -10.70 -17.99 5.21
CA GLU A 169 -10.19 -17.74 3.86
C GLU A 169 -8.67 -17.92 3.77
N LEU A 170 -7.92 -17.46 4.78
CA LEU A 170 -6.47 -17.66 4.85
C LEU A 170 -6.07 -19.15 4.85
N ARG A 171 -6.79 -20.00 5.59
CA ARG A 171 -6.57 -21.45 5.56
C ARG A 171 -6.80 -22.02 4.16
N ARG A 172 -7.86 -21.59 3.49
CA ARG A 172 -8.18 -22.03 2.12
C ARG A 172 -7.09 -21.58 1.12
N ILE A 173 -6.60 -20.36 1.23
CA ILE A 173 -5.50 -19.85 0.39
C ILE A 173 -4.25 -20.68 0.61
N ALA A 174 -3.85 -20.91 1.87
CA ALA A 174 -2.64 -21.66 2.22
C ALA A 174 -2.71 -23.12 1.74
N ALA A 175 -3.87 -23.75 1.86
CA ALA A 175 -4.08 -25.12 1.36
C ALA A 175 -3.96 -25.22 -0.16
N ASN A 176 -4.41 -24.20 -0.89
CA ASN A 176 -4.27 -24.16 -2.36
C ASN A 176 -2.83 -23.89 -2.81
N ALA A 177 -2.09 -23.06 -2.07
CA ALA A 177 -0.67 -22.77 -2.38
C ALA A 177 0.24 -24.00 -2.23
N ARG A 178 -0.15 -24.97 -1.41
CA ARG A 178 0.61 -26.23 -1.19
C ARG A 178 0.32 -27.33 -2.23
N LYS A 179 -0.66 -27.14 -3.10
CA LYS A 179 -0.95 -28.14 -4.15
C LYS A 179 0.14 -28.13 -5.21
N PRO A 180 0.73 -29.28 -5.56
CA PRO A 180 1.64 -29.34 -6.68
C PRO A 180 0.92 -28.91 -7.96
N ILE A 181 1.62 -28.19 -8.81
CA ILE A 181 1.19 -27.81 -10.18
C ILE A 181 1.17 -29.05 -11.06
#